data_36c1f8324ffdcef3f66d57e63a875f1b
#
_entry.id   36c1f8324ffdcef3f66d57e63a875f1b
#
_cell.length_a   1.000
_cell.length_b   1.000
_cell.length_c   1.000
_cell.angle_alpha   90.00
_cell.angle_beta   90.00
_cell.angle_gamma   90.00
#
_symmetry.space_group_name_H-M   'P 1'
#
loop_
_entity.id
_entity.type
_entity.pdbx_description
1 polymer ?
#
loop_
_entity_poly.entity_id
_entity_poly.type
_entity_poly.pdbx_seq_one_letter_code
_entity_poly.pdbx_strand_id
1 'polypeptide(L)'
;MKKNLILLLAIALCLPVFAGPKSKAKKDTEHYRYELECAGNGVQGTYLIKVWSYSRKAAVAAEQCKKNAVHGVIFKGYTGETGCVAQRPLAKTPGVEEEYADFFKDFFSDRGDYYKYVSLTGATQEVIKVGKEYKVGVIVSVKKDELRHALEQAGVIKSLGSGF
;
A
#
# COMPACT_ATOMS: atom_id res chain seq x y z
N MET A 1 18.24 -58.79 31.66
CA MET A 1 17.11 -57.86 31.60
C MET A 1 17.65 -56.51 31.14
N LYS A 2 17.54 -56.22 29.84
CA LYS A 2 18.08 -54.99 29.22
C LYS A 2 16.93 -54.03 28.99
N LYS A 3 16.92 -52.93 29.74
CA LYS A 3 15.96 -51.83 29.52
C LYS A 3 16.47 -50.96 28.38
N ASN A 4 15.84 -51.08 27.21
CA ASN A 4 16.08 -50.20 26.07
C ASN A 4 15.36 -48.88 26.34
N LEU A 5 16.12 -47.86 26.68
CA LEU A 5 15.69 -46.49 26.78
C LEU A 5 15.68 -45.92 25.36
N ILE A 6 14.50 -45.90 24.73
CA ILE A 6 14.31 -45.24 23.45
C ILE A 6 14.22 -43.75 23.71
N LEU A 7 15.34 -43.05 23.51
CA LEU A 7 15.41 -41.61 23.53
C LEU A 7 14.78 -41.09 22.22
N LEU A 8 13.48 -40.75 22.25
CA LEU A 8 12.80 -40.08 21.18
C LEU A 8 13.32 -38.61 21.09
N LEU A 9 14.32 -38.43 20.23
CA LEU A 9 14.83 -37.10 19.86
C LEU A 9 13.80 -36.44 18.97
N ALA A 10 12.89 -35.68 19.57
CA ALA A 10 11.99 -34.82 18.86
C ALA A 10 12.81 -33.66 18.24
N ILE A 11 13.30 -33.86 17.05
CA ILE A 11 13.87 -32.78 16.24
C ILE A 11 12.70 -31.88 15.82
N ALA A 12 12.45 -30.82 16.60
CA ALA A 12 11.58 -29.74 16.19
C ALA A 12 12.22 -29.08 14.96
N LEU A 13 11.77 -29.44 13.77
CA LEU A 13 12.07 -28.73 12.53
C LEU A 13 11.48 -27.32 12.67
N CYS A 14 12.25 -26.38 13.20
CA CYS A 14 12.00 -24.97 13.06
C CYS A 14 12.19 -24.58 11.58
N LEU A 15 11.16 -24.78 10.77
CA LEU A 15 11.16 -24.25 9.41
C LEU A 15 11.22 -22.73 9.51
N PRO A 16 12.22 -22.07 8.91
CA PRO A 16 12.23 -20.63 8.87
C PRO A 16 11.03 -20.16 8.06
N VAL A 17 10.07 -19.51 8.71
CA VAL A 17 8.97 -18.83 8.01
C VAL A 17 9.58 -17.68 7.24
N PHE A 18 9.87 -17.90 5.97
CA PHE A 18 10.28 -16.84 5.06
C PHE A 18 9.06 -15.93 4.84
N ALA A 19 9.07 -14.78 5.50
CA ALA A 19 8.09 -13.74 5.23
C ALA A 19 8.13 -13.40 3.73
N GLY A 20 7.01 -13.61 3.03
CA GLY A 20 6.87 -13.29 1.61
C GLY A 20 7.00 -11.80 1.32
N PRO A 21 7.09 -11.39 0.03
CA PRO A 21 7.23 -9.98 -0.36
C PRO A 21 6.15 -9.07 0.24
N LYS A 22 4.91 -9.54 0.33
CA LYS A 22 3.77 -8.78 0.92
C LYS A 22 3.94 -8.50 2.40
N SER A 23 4.36 -9.48 3.20
CA SER A 23 4.60 -9.30 4.63
C SER A 23 5.77 -8.34 4.91
N LYS A 24 6.81 -8.38 4.06
CA LYS A 24 7.92 -7.43 4.12
C LYS A 24 7.50 -6.03 3.68
N ALA A 25 6.65 -5.92 2.65
CA ALA A 25 6.09 -4.67 2.19
C ALA A 25 5.32 -3.96 3.31
N LYS A 26 4.55 -4.69 4.13
CA LYS A 26 3.84 -4.12 5.29
C LYS A 26 4.82 -3.46 6.26
N LYS A 27 5.87 -4.17 6.66
CA LYS A 27 6.88 -3.64 7.60
C LYS A 27 7.62 -2.43 7.05
N ASP A 28 8.03 -2.48 5.77
CA ASP A 28 8.73 -1.37 5.13
C ASP A 28 7.81 -0.15 4.91
N THR A 29 6.48 -0.37 4.81
CA THR A 29 5.48 0.69 4.59
C THR A 29 5.11 1.43 5.88
N GLU A 30 5.46 0.92 7.06
CA GLU A 30 5.20 1.60 8.34
C GLU A 30 5.76 3.04 8.38
N HIS A 31 6.75 3.32 7.55
CA HIS A 31 7.33 4.67 7.41
C HIS A 31 6.81 5.44 6.19
N TYR A 32 5.93 4.88 5.39
CA TYR A 32 5.31 5.48 4.20
C TYR A 32 6.27 6.33 3.35
N ARG A 33 7.46 5.80 3.08
CA ARG A 33 8.47 6.47 2.25
C ARG A 33 8.20 6.17 0.77
N TYR A 34 7.49 7.07 0.12
CA TYR A 34 7.13 6.96 -1.28
C TYR A 34 6.91 8.34 -1.92
N GLU A 35 6.93 8.38 -3.24
CA GLU A 35 6.58 9.54 -4.06
C GLU A 35 5.42 9.19 -4.98
N LEU A 36 4.58 10.18 -5.29
CA LEU A 36 3.47 10.04 -6.22
C LEU A 36 3.65 11.05 -7.34
N GLU A 37 3.50 10.56 -8.56
CA GLU A 37 3.50 11.36 -9.78
C GLU A 37 2.21 11.07 -10.55
N CYS A 38 1.66 12.06 -11.23
CA CYS A 38 0.58 11.80 -12.16
C CYS A 38 1.08 10.97 -13.35
N ALA A 39 0.38 9.93 -13.71
CA ALA A 39 0.73 9.08 -14.86
C ALA A 39 -0.22 9.29 -16.05
N GLY A 40 -1.15 10.25 -15.95
CA GLY A 40 -2.13 10.57 -16.99
C GLY A 40 -3.57 10.59 -16.48
N ASN A 41 -4.50 10.67 -17.41
CA ASN A 41 -5.92 10.65 -17.11
C ASN A 41 -6.40 9.19 -17.02
N GLY A 42 -6.88 8.80 -15.86
CA GLY A 42 -7.55 7.51 -15.65
C GLY A 42 -8.95 7.49 -16.27
N VAL A 43 -9.59 6.33 -16.27
CA VAL A 43 -11.03 6.23 -16.54
C VAL A 43 -11.81 7.00 -15.48
N GLN A 44 -13.02 7.43 -15.80
CA GLN A 44 -13.88 8.14 -14.85
C GLN A 44 -13.96 7.38 -13.51
N GLY A 45 -13.83 8.09 -12.40
CA GLY A 45 -13.83 7.51 -11.06
C GLY A 45 -12.50 6.90 -10.60
N THR A 46 -11.44 6.98 -11.43
CA THR A 46 -10.11 6.46 -11.09
C THR A 46 -9.02 7.52 -11.20
N TYR A 47 -7.93 7.28 -10.47
CA TYR A 47 -6.66 8.00 -10.65
C TYR A 47 -5.64 7.06 -11.27
N LEU A 48 -4.94 7.53 -12.30
CA LEU A 48 -3.78 6.87 -12.87
C LEU A 48 -2.53 7.55 -12.34
N ILE A 49 -1.79 6.86 -11.48
CA ILE A 49 -0.64 7.43 -10.77
C ILE A 49 0.58 6.52 -10.88
N LYS A 50 1.75 7.14 -10.98
CA LYS A 50 3.03 6.46 -10.84
C LYS A 50 3.48 6.59 -9.39
N VAL A 51 3.78 5.45 -8.80
CA VAL A 51 4.19 5.37 -7.39
C VAL A 51 5.61 4.86 -7.32
N TRP A 52 6.46 5.61 -6.65
CA TRP A 52 7.82 5.21 -6.33
C TRP A 52 7.89 4.75 -4.89
N SER A 53 8.38 3.54 -4.67
CA SER A 53 8.60 2.99 -3.33
C SER A 53 10.03 2.52 -3.16
N TYR A 54 10.50 2.47 -1.92
CA TYR A 54 11.89 2.17 -1.58
C TYR A 54 11.96 0.94 -0.71
N SER A 55 12.84 0.00 -1.05
CA SER A 55 13.15 -1.16 -0.23
C SER A 55 14.52 -1.73 -0.59
N ARG A 56 15.10 -2.50 0.35
CA ARG A 56 16.32 -3.28 0.06
C ARG A 56 16.12 -4.39 -0.96
N LYS A 57 14.89 -4.72 -1.31
CA LYS A 57 14.52 -5.71 -2.33
C LYS A 57 13.51 -5.12 -3.29
N ALA A 58 13.82 -5.15 -4.59
CA ALA A 58 12.95 -4.58 -5.62
C ALA A 58 11.52 -5.19 -5.60
N ALA A 59 11.40 -6.50 -5.41
CA ALA A 59 10.08 -7.16 -5.33
C ALA A 59 9.24 -6.66 -4.14
N VAL A 60 9.87 -6.32 -3.02
CA VAL A 60 9.17 -5.72 -1.87
C VAL A 60 8.70 -4.31 -2.20
N ALA A 61 9.56 -3.49 -2.81
CA ALA A 61 9.19 -2.14 -3.22
C ALA A 61 8.01 -2.15 -4.21
N ALA A 62 7.98 -3.08 -5.15
CA ALA A 62 6.88 -3.23 -6.10
C ALA A 62 5.53 -3.55 -5.42
N GLU A 63 5.53 -4.42 -4.41
CA GLU A 63 4.31 -4.69 -3.62
C GLU A 63 3.89 -3.49 -2.75
N GLN A 64 4.87 -2.76 -2.21
CA GLN A 64 4.59 -1.53 -1.46
C GLN A 64 3.89 -0.47 -2.31
N CYS A 65 4.20 -0.38 -3.61
CA CYS A 65 3.60 0.61 -4.49
C CYS A 65 2.07 0.56 -4.49
N LYS A 66 1.45 -0.62 -4.39
CA LYS A 66 -0.01 -0.75 -4.32
C LYS A 66 -0.57 -0.12 -3.04
N LYS A 67 0.04 -0.45 -1.90
CA LYS A 67 -0.37 0.09 -0.60
C LYS A 67 -0.13 1.59 -0.54
N ASN A 68 1.05 2.03 -0.96
CA ASN A 68 1.45 3.44 -0.99
C ASN A 68 0.59 4.28 -1.92
N ALA A 69 0.11 3.70 -3.04
CA ALA A 69 -0.83 4.36 -3.94
C ALA A 69 -2.13 4.72 -3.22
N VAL A 70 -2.76 3.74 -2.57
CA VAL A 70 -4.02 3.95 -1.84
C VAL A 70 -3.81 4.89 -0.67
N HIS A 71 -2.74 4.68 0.13
CA HIS A 71 -2.39 5.59 1.22
C HIS A 71 -2.19 7.02 0.72
N GLY A 72 -1.48 7.19 -0.38
CA GLY A 72 -1.23 8.51 -0.95
C GLY A 72 -2.49 9.21 -1.44
N VAL A 73 -3.42 8.48 -2.06
CA VAL A 73 -4.72 9.03 -2.48
C VAL A 73 -5.56 9.44 -1.26
N ILE A 74 -5.48 8.68 -0.17
CA ILE A 74 -6.23 9.02 1.05
C ILE A 74 -5.63 10.24 1.74
N PHE A 75 -4.30 10.28 1.95
CA PHE A 75 -3.67 11.22 2.91
C PHE A 75 -2.79 12.30 2.31
N LYS A 76 -2.21 12.11 1.11
CA LYS A 76 -1.26 13.07 0.53
C LYS A 76 -1.78 13.82 -0.68
N GLY A 77 -2.52 13.14 -1.55
CA GLY A 77 -2.78 13.64 -2.89
C GLY A 77 -1.49 13.70 -3.74
N TYR A 78 -1.52 14.38 -4.86
CA TYR A 78 -0.36 14.62 -5.72
C TYR A 78 -0.50 15.93 -6.49
N THR A 79 0.63 16.50 -6.88
CA THR A 79 0.71 17.72 -7.69
C THR A 79 0.37 17.42 -9.14
N GLY A 80 -0.25 18.39 -9.82
CA GLY A 80 -0.49 18.31 -11.26
C GLY A 80 0.79 18.60 -12.04
N GLU A 81 0.85 18.03 -13.24
CA GLU A 81 1.86 18.29 -14.24
C GLU A 81 1.20 18.54 -15.58
N THR A 82 1.96 18.81 -16.64
CA THR A 82 1.43 19.04 -17.98
C THR A 82 0.56 17.86 -18.43
N GLY A 83 -0.73 18.11 -18.63
CA GLY A 83 -1.72 17.08 -19.02
C GLY A 83 -2.35 16.32 -17.84
N CYS A 84 -2.06 16.70 -16.62
CA CYS A 84 -2.51 16.03 -15.41
C CYS A 84 -3.00 17.04 -14.36
N VAL A 85 -4.17 16.81 -13.81
CA VAL A 85 -4.76 17.69 -12.79
C VAL A 85 -4.28 17.26 -11.39
N ALA A 86 -3.84 18.23 -10.59
CA ALA A 86 -3.53 18.02 -9.18
C ALA A 86 -4.72 17.42 -8.42
N GLN A 87 -4.45 16.50 -7.52
CA GLN A 87 -5.48 15.86 -6.72
C GLN A 87 -5.23 16.06 -5.23
N ARG A 88 -6.23 16.60 -4.56
CA ARG A 88 -6.19 16.74 -3.10
C ARG A 88 -6.44 15.38 -2.43
N PRO A 89 -5.91 15.16 -1.22
CA PRO A 89 -6.20 13.94 -0.45
C PRO A 89 -7.71 13.79 -0.19
N LEU A 90 -8.17 12.55 -0.09
CA LEU A 90 -9.56 12.25 0.27
C LEU A 90 -9.85 12.64 1.72
N ALA A 91 -8.93 12.35 2.64
CA ALA A 91 -8.97 12.79 4.02
C ALA A 91 -8.44 14.23 4.10
N LYS A 92 -9.35 15.19 4.19
CA LYS A 92 -9.01 16.62 4.22
C LYS A 92 -8.60 17.11 5.62
N THR A 93 -9.01 16.39 6.66
CA THR A 93 -8.72 16.77 8.05
C THR A 93 -7.38 16.16 8.48
N PRO A 94 -6.44 16.95 8.98
CA PRO A 94 -5.22 16.44 9.60
C PRO A 94 -5.55 15.51 10.77
N GLY A 95 -4.75 14.46 10.98
CA GLY A 95 -4.91 13.55 12.12
C GLY A 95 -5.92 12.42 11.92
N VAL A 96 -6.62 12.36 10.77
CA VAL A 96 -7.58 11.27 10.48
C VAL A 96 -6.91 9.89 10.54
N GLU A 97 -5.65 9.77 10.13
CA GLU A 97 -4.93 8.50 10.17
C GLU A 97 -4.74 8.00 11.60
N GLU A 98 -4.40 8.89 12.53
CA GLU A 98 -4.25 8.57 13.95
C GLU A 98 -5.61 8.38 14.64
N GLU A 99 -6.60 9.21 14.31
CA GLU A 99 -7.95 9.10 14.87
C GLU A 99 -8.61 7.75 14.55
N TYR A 100 -8.38 7.23 13.33
CA TYR A 100 -8.91 5.95 12.86
C TYR A 100 -7.82 4.88 12.73
N ALA A 101 -6.81 4.90 13.61
CA ALA A 101 -5.64 4.02 13.51
C ALA A 101 -5.98 2.53 13.46
N ASP A 102 -6.95 2.08 14.25
CA ASP A 102 -7.39 0.67 14.24
C ASP A 102 -8.06 0.29 12.92
N PHE A 103 -8.90 1.16 12.36
CA PHE A 103 -9.48 0.96 11.04
C PHE A 103 -8.38 0.85 9.97
N PHE A 104 -7.44 1.78 9.94
CA PHE A 104 -6.38 1.78 8.92
C PHE A 104 -5.38 0.64 9.10
N LYS A 105 -5.14 0.18 10.32
CA LYS A 105 -4.33 -1.01 10.59
C LYS A 105 -4.91 -2.25 9.90
N ASP A 106 -6.22 -2.45 9.99
CA ASP A 106 -6.91 -3.57 9.34
C ASP A 106 -7.05 -3.35 7.84
N PHE A 107 -7.42 -2.15 7.43
CA PHE A 107 -7.56 -1.75 6.03
C PHE A 107 -6.27 -1.95 5.24
N PHE A 108 -5.11 -1.59 5.80
CA PHE A 108 -3.78 -1.76 5.21
C PHE A 108 -3.08 -3.07 5.62
N SER A 109 -3.76 -3.99 6.26
CA SER A 109 -3.19 -5.31 6.58
C SER A 109 -2.85 -6.10 5.32
N ASP A 110 -2.12 -7.22 5.47
CA ASP A 110 -1.90 -8.15 4.37
C ASP A 110 -3.24 -8.72 3.91
N ARG A 111 -3.57 -8.54 2.63
CA ARG A 111 -4.89 -8.83 2.03
C ARG A 111 -6.03 -7.95 2.57
N GLY A 112 -5.71 -6.83 3.21
CA GLY A 112 -6.69 -5.85 3.66
C GLY A 112 -7.47 -5.21 2.51
N ASP A 113 -8.48 -4.46 2.86
CA ASP A 113 -9.46 -3.93 1.91
C ASP A 113 -8.87 -2.96 0.89
N TYR A 114 -7.71 -2.34 1.17
CA TYR A 114 -7.04 -1.46 0.21
C TYR A 114 -6.81 -2.12 -1.16
N TYR A 115 -6.63 -3.44 -1.17
CA TYR A 115 -6.35 -4.19 -2.40
C TYR A 115 -7.52 -4.16 -3.41
N LYS A 116 -8.75 -3.94 -2.96
CA LYS A 116 -9.96 -3.83 -3.79
C LYS A 116 -9.93 -2.58 -4.67
N TYR A 117 -9.18 -1.55 -4.23
CA TYR A 117 -9.19 -0.22 -4.83
C TYR A 117 -7.97 0.07 -5.70
N VAL A 118 -7.04 -0.87 -5.86
CA VAL A 118 -5.81 -0.65 -6.64
C VAL A 118 -5.53 -1.80 -7.59
N SER A 119 -5.18 -1.46 -8.83
CA SER A 119 -4.73 -2.41 -9.83
C SER A 119 -3.45 -1.89 -10.51
N LEU A 120 -2.56 -2.82 -10.87
CA LEU A 120 -1.40 -2.48 -11.70
C LEU A 120 -1.87 -2.20 -13.12
N THR A 121 -1.35 -1.13 -13.72
CA THR A 121 -1.64 -0.75 -15.08
C THR A 121 -0.36 -0.94 -15.90
N GLY A 122 -0.29 -2.07 -16.61
CA GLY A 122 0.89 -2.43 -17.40
C GLY A 122 1.91 -3.30 -16.65
N ALA A 123 2.79 -3.92 -17.42
CA ALA A 123 3.81 -4.85 -16.93
C ALA A 123 5.15 -4.17 -16.61
N THR A 124 5.30 -2.89 -16.95
CA THR A 124 6.60 -2.19 -16.88
C THR A 124 6.84 -1.66 -15.47
N GLN A 125 7.91 -2.12 -14.86
CA GLN A 125 8.44 -1.56 -13.63
C GLN A 125 9.73 -0.82 -13.94
N GLU A 126 9.89 0.38 -13.40
CA GLU A 126 11.17 1.07 -13.39
C GLU A 126 11.91 0.72 -12.11
N VAL A 127 13.13 0.23 -12.23
CA VAL A 127 13.95 -0.18 -11.08
C VAL A 127 15.26 0.58 -11.10
N ILE A 128 15.48 1.41 -10.09
CA ILE A 128 16.68 2.21 -9.92
C ILE A 128 17.37 1.77 -8.62
N LYS A 129 18.67 1.47 -8.69
CA LYS A 129 19.45 1.17 -7.49
C LYS A 129 19.95 2.49 -6.87
N VAL A 130 19.60 2.70 -5.60
CA VAL A 130 19.97 3.90 -4.84
C VAL A 130 20.73 3.44 -3.58
N GLY A 131 22.04 3.45 -3.64
CA GLY A 131 22.89 2.95 -2.56
C GLY A 131 22.64 1.46 -2.26
N LYS A 132 22.13 1.16 -1.05
CA LYS A 132 21.81 -0.21 -0.61
C LYS A 132 20.34 -0.60 -0.84
N GLU A 133 19.54 0.27 -1.46
CA GLU A 133 18.13 0.09 -1.70
C GLU A 133 17.78 0.14 -3.20
N TYR A 134 16.56 -0.25 -3.50
CA TYR A 134 15.95 -0.09 -4.81
C TYR A 134 14.80 0.91 -4.70
N LYS A 135 14.79 1.90 -5.60
CA LYS A 135 13.63 2.75 -5.90
C LYS A 135 12.89 2.08 -7.05
N VAL A 136 11.66 1.67 -6.83
CA VAL A 136 10.84 1.00 -7.84
C VAL A 136 9.63 1.85 -8.14
N GLY A 137 9.44 2.17 -9.42
CA GLY A 137 8.30 2.90 -9.93
C GLY A 137 7.34 1.98 -10.67
N VAL A 138 6.06 2.05 -10.36
CA VAL A 138 5.00 1.36 -11.08
C VAL A 138 3.82 2.29 -11.32
N ILE A 139 3.12 2.09 -12.44
CA ILE A 139 1.87 2.78 -12.73
C ILE A 139 0.72 1.93 -12.21
N VAL A 140 -0.15 2.56 -11.45
CA VAL A 140 -1.34 1.93 -10.87
C VAL A 140 -2.59 2.76 -11.14
N SER A 141 -3.71 2.08 -11.28
CA SER A 141 -5.04 2.70 -11.25
C SER A 141 -5.63 2.55 -9.86
N VAL A 142 -6.07 3.65 -9.26
CA VAL A 142 -6.77 3.67 -7.98
C VAL A 142 -8.21 4.08 -8.21
N LYS A 143 -9.16 3.26 -7.80
CA LYS A 143 -10.61 3.47 -7.86
C LYS A 143 -11.04 4.48 -6.79
N LYS A 144 -10.79 5.75 -7.06
CA LYS A 144 -10.96 6.81 -6.05
C LYS A 144 -12.40 6.98 -5.58
N ASP A 145 -13.39 6.83 -6.49
CA ASP A 145 -14.79 7.04 -6.13
C ASP A 145 -15.31 5.90 -5.25
N GLU A 146 -14.96 4.64 -5.58
CA GLU A 146 -15.26 3.49 -4.73
C GLU A 146 -14.56 3.59 -3.37
N LEU A 147 -13.28 3.99 -3.36
CA LEU A 147 -12.49 4.19 -2.15
C LEU A 147 -13.10 5.29 -1.27
N ARG A 148 -13.46 6.43 -1.87
CA ARG A 148 -14.15 7.52 -1.17
C ARG A 148 -15.43 7.02 -0.52
N HIS A 149 -16.28 6.35 -1.29
CA HIS A 149 -17.56 5.84 -0.79
C HIS A 149 -17.38 4.89 0.39
N ALA A 150 -16.41 3.99 0.32
CA ALA A 150 -16.09 3.08 1.42
C ALA A 150 -15.63 3.82 2.69
N LEU A 151 -14.80 4.85 2.55
CA LEU A 151 -14.35 5.67 3.68
C LEU A 151 -15.49 6.52 4.28
N GLU A 152 -16.41 7.01 3.45
CA GLU A 152 -17.62 7.71 3.88
C GLU A 152 -18.56 6.75 4.66
N GLN A 153 -18.77 5.53 4.15
CA GLN A 153 -19.58 4.51 4.84
C GLN A 153 -18.97 4.07 6.18
N ALA A 154 -17.64 4.01 6.25
CA ALA A 154 -16.93 3.72 7.49
C ALA A 154 -16.89 4.91 8.47
N GLY A 155 -17.41 6.08 8.08
CA GLY A 155 -17.38 7.29 8.90
C GLY A 155 -16.01 7.95 9.04
N VAL A 156 -15.02 7.49 8.27
CA VAL A 156 -13.63 7.99 8.31
C VAL A 156 -13.52 9.38 7.69
N ILE A 157 -14.28 9.64 6.64
CA ILE A 157 -14.37 10.96 6.01
C ILE A 157 -15.81 11.42 5.88
N LYS A 158 -16.02 12.74 5.84
CA LYS A 158 -17.36 13.31 5.68
C LYS A 158 -17.87 13.09 4.25
N SER A 159 -19.16 12.76 4.14
CA SER A 159 -19.85 12.69 2.85
C SER A 159 -19.83 14.06 2.14
N LEU A 160 -19.76 14.04 0.81
CA LEU A 160 -19.78 15.27 -0.01
C LEU A 160 -21.08 16.09 0.16
N GLY A 161 -22.20 15.47 0.59
CA GLY A 161 -23.48 16.11 0.83
C GLY A 161 -23.71 16.62 2.27
N SER A 162 -22.77 16.40 3.20
CA SER A 162 -22.95 16.73 4.64
C SER A 162 -22.53 18.19 5.00
N GLY A 163 -22.34 19.06 4.03
CA GLY A 163 -21.79 20.41 4.20
C GLY A 163 -22.79 21.55 3.91
N PHE A 164 -24.09 21.26 3.98
CA PHE A 164 -25.15 22.31 3.88
C PHE A 164 -26.03 22.26 5.11
#